data_a3fa886ffab7ab389e59ccccf4c585b2
#
_entry.id   a3fa886ffab7ab389e59ccccf4c585b2
#
_cell.length_a   1.000
_cell.length_b   1.000
_cell.length_c   1.000
_cell.angle_alpha   90.00
_cell.angle_beta   90.00
_cell.angle_gamma   90.00
#
_symmetry.space_group_name_H-M   'P 1'
#
loop_
_entity.id
_entity.type
_entity.pdbx_description
1 polymer ?
#
loop_
_entity_poly.entity_id
_entity_poly.type
_entity_poly.pdbx_seq_one_letter_code
_entity_poly.pdbx_strand_id
1 'polypeptide(L)'
;MENQYDSSIRPLVNTLVSGLSSSNLLPSSLGWDDLVRTAIRYARSDDFGGDDWKEPLSLLLEGYESSANLTELGRVVARRLVLGMLTNRLRTSRKFRESADLPKVEKPVFILGLPRTGSTLLHELLDVHPGLQTPKLWQADSVPEENWTDWLRICKSF
;
A
#
# COMPACT_ATOMS: atom_id res chain seq x y z
N MET A 1 -28.88 17.35 -0.19
CA MET A 1 -28.53 16.78 1.12
C MET A 1 -27.06 17.05 1.34
N GLU A 2 -26.78 18.16 1.94
CA GLU A 2 -25.42 18.61 2.28
C GLU A 2 -24.93 17.74 3.43
N ASN A 3 -23.84 17.02 3.20
CA ASN A 3 -23.25 16.15 4.20
C ASN A 3 -22.56 17.03 5.25
N GLN A 4 -23.31 17.35 6.30
CA GLN A 4 -22.85 18.09 7.47
C GLN A 4 -21.89 17.21 8.27
N TYR A 5 -20.75 16.86 7.68
CA TYR A 5 -19.61 16.35 8.46
C TYR A 5 -19.14 17.50 9.35
N ASP A 6 -19.41 17.31 10.61
CA ASP A 6 -19.25 18.27 11.70
C ASP A 6 -17.84 18.91 11.65
N SER A 7 -17.78 20.14 11.17
CA SER A 7 -16.55 20.94 11.06
C SER A 7 -15.88 21.20 12.41
N SER A 8 -16.57 20.92 13.52
CA SER A 8 -16.08 21.10 14.89
C SER A 8 -15.14 19.99 15.36
N ILE A 9 -15.25 18.78 14.80
CA ILE A 9 -14.41 17.64 15.21
C ILE A 9 -13.01 17.70 14.60
N ARG A 10 -12.87 18.23 13.39
CA ARG A 10 -11.58 18.31 12.67
C ARG A 10 -10.48 19.05 13.46
N PRO A 11 -10.73 20.23 14.06
CA PRO A 11 -9.71 20.93 14.84
C PRO A 11 -9.27 20.13 16.08
N LEU A 12 -10.23 19.47 16.77
CA LEU A 12 -9.96 18.66 17.94
C LEU A 12 -9.10 17.44 17.58
N VAL A 13 -9.45 16.73 16.51
CA VAL A 13 -8.67 15.58 16.02
C VAL A 13 -7.26 16.02 15.62
N ASN A 14 -7.11 17.11 14.89
CA ASN A 14 -5.79 17.62 14.52
C ASN A 14 -4.96 18.01 15.74
N THR A 15 -5.55 18.66 16.75
CA THR A 15 -4.84 19.03 17.98
C THR A 15 -4.40 17.79 18.77
N LEU A 16 -5.25 16.79 18.90
CA LEU A 16 -4.90 15.51 19.56
C LEU A 16 -3.77 14.78 18.80
N VAL A 17 -3.88 14.71 17.47
CA VAL A 17 -2.86 14.06 16.64
C VAL A 17 -1.54 14.83 16.69
N SER A 18 -1.55 16.17 16.68
CA SER A 18 -0.35 16.99 16.85
C SER A 18 0.33 16.73 18.20
N GLY A 19 -0.46 16.66 19.28
CA GLY A 19 0.06 16.32 20.61
C GLY A 19 0.68 14.93 20.69
N LEU A 20 0.05 13.94 20.04
CA LEU A 20 0.57 12.57 19.98
C LEU A 20 1.78 12.44 19.04
N SER A 21 1.84 13.22 17.96
CA SER A 21 3.00 13.28 17.06
C SER A 21 4.21 13.92 17.74
N SER A 22 4.02 15.02 18.48
CA SER A 22 5.09 15.69 19.21
C SER A 22 5.66 14.83 20.36
N SER A 23 4.85 13.94 20.93
CA SER A 23 5.28 12.95 21.92
C SER A 23 5.88 11.66 21.32
N ASN A 24 6.05 11.60 20.00
CA ASN A 24 6.55 10.43 19.24
C ASN A 24 5.65 9.17 19.35
N LEU A 25 4.42 9.31 19.84
CA LEU A 25 3.45 8.22 19.90
C LEU A 25 2.80 7.93 18.55
N LEU A 26 2.68 8.98 17.69
CA LEU A 26 2.21 8.86 16.30
C LEU A 26 3.23 9.52 15.36
N PRO A 27 4.21 8.77 14.85
CA PRO A 27 5.22 9.32 13.95
C PRO A 27 4.60 9.88 12.68
N SER A 28 4.88 11.14 12.35
CA SER A 28 4.40 11.84 11.14
C SER A 28 5.52 12.19 10.15
N SER A 29 6.77 11.83 10.45
CA SER A 29 7.93 12.06 9.60
C SER A 29 7.76 11.32 8.25
N LEU A 30 7.95 12.05 7.14
CA LEU A 30 7.99 11.52 5.79
C LEU A 30 9.42 11.48 5.23
N GLY A 31 10.43 11.56 6.12
CA GLY A 31 11.83 11.48 5.72
C GLY A 31 12.18 10.11 5.13
N TRP A 32 12.90 10.13 4.00
CA TRP A 32 13.34 8.94 3.26
C TRP A 32 14.00 7.88 4.13
N ASP A 33 15.06 8.27 4.86
CA ASP A 33 15.85 7.31 5.65
C ASP A 33 15.04 6.68 6.78
N ASP A 34 14.14 7.45 7.38
CA ASP A 34 13.29 6.97 8.45
C ASP A 34 12.24 5.98 7.94
N LEU A 35 11.60 6.28 6.80
CA LEU A 35 10.63 5.40 6.15
C LEU A 35 11.28 4.08 5.72
N VAL A 36 12.40 4.14 5.01
CA VAL A 36 13.12 2.96 4.49
C VAL A 36 13.59 2.09 5.66
N ARG A 37 14.24 2.68 6.66
CA ARG A 37 14.72 1.95 7.84
C ARG A 37 13.58 1.32 8.65
N THR A 38 12.45 2.01 8.76
CA THR A 38 11.27 1.50 9.46
C THR A 38 10.64 0.34 8.68
N ALA A 39 10.54 0.43 7.35
CA ALA A 39 10.03 -0.63 6.50
C ALA A 39 10.90 -1.89 6.57
N ILE A 40 12.24 -1.74 6.51
CA ILE A 40 13.20 -2.85 6.66
C ILE A 40 12.99 -3.56 8.00
N ARG A 41 12.84 -2.80 9.08
CA ARG A 41 12.59 -3.37 10.42
C ARG A 41 11.27 -4.14 10.48
N TYR A 42 10.19 -3.62 9.86
CA TYR A 42 8.89 -4.28 9.83
C TYR A 42 8.87 -5.52 8.93
N ALA A 43 9.53 -5.46 7.78
CA ALA A 43 9.61 -6.58 6.86
C ALA A 43 10.64 -7.65 7.29
N ARG A 44 11.58 -7.29 8.19
CA ARG A 44 12.75 -8.11 8.54
C ARG A 44 13.57 -8.53 7.30
N SER A 45 13.68 -7.63 6.35
CA SER A 45 14.38 -7.81 5.08
C SER A 45 14.79 -6.44 4.56
N ASP A 46 15.94 -6.34 3.89
CA ASP A 46 16.47 -5.15 3.20
C ASP A 46 16.42 -5.30 1.67
N ASP A 47 15.88 -6.41 1.20
CA ASP A 47 15.79 -6.73 -0.21
C ASP A 47 14.56 -6.14 -0.87
N PHE A 48 14.73 -5.04 -1.56
CA PHE A 48 13.68 -4.40 -2.35
C PHE A 48 13.50 -5.00 -3.77
N GLY A 49 14.30 -5.99 -4.17
CA GLY A 49 14.20 -6.65 -5.47
C GLY A 49 14.68 -5.82 -6.67
N GLY A 50 15.25 -4.64 -6.44
CA GLY A 50 15.73 -3.71 -7.45
C GLY A 50 15.60 -2.27 -7.00
N ASP A 51 15.99 -1.31 -7.85
CA ASP A 51 16.05 0.13 -7.55
C ASP A 51 14.95 0.96 -8.18
N ASP A 52 14.07 0.36 -8.96
CA ASP A 52 12.97 0.98 -9.71
C ASP A 52 11.95 1.73 -8.84
N TRP A 53 11.91 1.46 -7.55
CA TRP A 53 11.03 2.11 -6.57
C TRP A 53 11.56 3.44 -6.03
N LYS A 54 12.87 3.69 -6.16
CA LYS A 54 13.53 4.85 -5.52
C LYS A 54 13.07 6.17 -6.11
N GLU A 55 13.07 6.29 -7.43
CA GLU A 55 12.65 7.52 -8.12
C GLU A 55 11.16 7.83 -7.87
N PRO A 56 10.20 6.91 -8.08
CA PRO A 56 8.80 7.18 -7.76
C PRO A 56 8.55 7.55 -6.29
N LEU A 57 9.25 6.91 -5.35
CA LEU A 57 9.14 7.26 -3.94
C LEU A 57 9.67 8.66 -3.67
N SER A 58 10.81 9.03 -4.25
CA SER A 58 11.40 10.37 -4.09
C SER A 58 10.42 11.45 -4.56
N LEU A 59 9.85 11.29 -5.76
CA LEU A 59 8.85 12.21 -6.31
C LEU A 59 7.58 12.29 -5.45
N LEU A 60 7.12 11.17 -4.92
CA LEU A 60 5.95 11.13 -4.02
C LEU A 60 6.22 11.90 -2.73
N LEU A 61 7.37 11.68 -2.10
CA LEU A 61 7.74 12.36 -0.86
C LEU A 61 7.95 13.85 -1.07
N GLU A 62 8.58 14.25 -2.18
CA GLU A 62 8.71 15.65 -2.57
C GLU A 62 7.34 16.31 -2.76
N GLY A 63 6.39 15.64 -3.42
CA GLY A 63 5.02 16.11 -3.58
C GLY A 63 4.30 16.28 -2.24
N TYR A 64 4.50 15.38 -1.29
CA TYR A 64 3.93 15.50 0.06
C TYR A 64 4.49 16.68 0.83
N GLU A 65 5.78 16.99 0.69
CA GLU A 65 6.43 18.09 1.40
C GLU A 65 6.20 19.45 0.72
N SER A 66 6.16 19.51 -0.61
CA SER A 66 6.14 20.78 -1.36
C SER A 66 4.74 21.28 -1.69
N SER A 67 3.78 20.40 -1.98
CA SER A 67 2.51 20.82 -2.59
C SER A 67 1.25 20.29 -1.91
N ALA A 68 1.32 19.18 -1.19
CA ALA A 68 0.12 18.53 -0.66
C ALA A 68 -0.49 19.22 0.57
N ASN A 69 0.22 20.15 1.22
CA ASN A 69 -0.24 20.89 2.41
C ASN A 69 -0.90 19.97 3.45
N LEU A 70 -0.26 18.84 3.75
CA LEU A 70 -0.80 17.84 4.65
C LEU A 70 -0.94 18.37 6.08
N THR A 71 -2.09 18.12 6.69
CA THR A 71 -2.26 18.25 8.14
C THR A 71 -1.44 17.21 8.87
N GLU A 72 -1.22 17.34 10.18
CA GLU A 72 -0.53 16.33 10.99
C GLU A 72 -1.17 14.94 10.84
N LEU A 73 -2.49 14.86 10.88
CA LEU A 73 -3.21 13.62 10.61
C LEU A 73 -2.96 13.11 9.19
N GLY A 74 -2.95 14.01 8.21
CA GLY A 74 -2.64 13.68 6.81
C GLY A 74 -1.23 13.10 6.68
N ARG A 75 -0.24 13.66 7.37
CA ARG A 75 1.15 13.14 7.40
C ARG A 75 1.22 11.76 8.02
N VAL A 76 0.53 11.52 9.14
CA VAL A 76 0.46 10.18 9.78
C VAL A 76 -0.14 9.16 8.83
N VAL A 77 -1.22 9.50 8.14
CA VAL A 77 -1.87 8.61 7.15
C VAL A 77 -0.96 8.37 5.95
N ALA A 78 -0.35 9.41 5.38
CA ALA A 78 0.60 9.30 4.26
C ALA A 78 1.79 8.42 4.64
N ARG A 79 2.39 8.63 5.83
CA ARG A 79 3.44 7.78 6.37
C ARG A 79 3.03 6.31 6.43
N ARG A 80 1.83 6.03 6.97
CA ARG A 80 1.32 4.65 7.10
C ARG A 80 1.16 3.99 5.73
N LEU A 81 0.63 4.72 4.75
CA LEU A 81 0.48 4.21 3.38
C LEU A 81 1.84 3.89 2.73
N VAL A 82 2.79 4.80 2.80
CA VAL A 82 4.14 4.60 2.25
C VAL A 82 4.84 3.42 2.94
N LEU A 83 4.78 3.34 4.26
CA LEU A 83 5.34 2.20 5.00
C LEU A 83 4.69 0.88 4.60
N GLY A 84 3.37 0.85 4.39
CA GLY A 84 2.65 -0.32 3.89
C GLY A 84 3.19 -0.77 2.53
N MET A 85 3.32 0.15 1.57
CA MET A 85 3.85 -0.12 0.23
C MET A 85 5.29 -0.65 0.28
N LEU A 86 6.18 -0.01 1.04
CA LEU A 86 7.58 -0.44 1.17
C LEU A 86 7.70 -1.80 1.84
N THR A 87 6.95 -2.01 2.92
CA THR A 87 6.95 -3.29 3.66
C THR A 87 6.42 -4.42 2.79
N ASN A 88 5.34 -4.17 2.05
CA ASN A 88 4.77 -5.14 1.13
C ASN A 88 5.75 -5.50 0.01
N ARG A 89 6.45 -4.51 -0.57
CA ARG A 89 7.50 -4.75 -1.57
C ARG A 89 8.62 -5.64 -1.02
N LEU A 90 9.14 -5.34 0.17
CA LEU A 90 10.19 -6.14 0.82
C LEU A 90 9.75 -7.58 1.08
N ARG A 91 8.52 -7.78 1.58
CA ARG A 91 7.94 -9.10 1.80
C ARG A 91 7.77 -9.87 0.49
N THR A 92 7.29 -9.21 -0.55
CA THR A 92 7.13 -9.77 -1.89
C THR A 92 8.48 -10.21 -2.45
N SER A 93 9.50 -9.35 -2.44
CA SER A 93 10.84 -9.67 -2.93
C SER A 93 11.43 -10.87 -2.22
N ARG A 94 11.33 -10.90 -0.88
CA ARG A 94 11.77 -12.05 -0.09
C ARG A 94 11.05 -13.34 -0.50
N LYS A 95 9.72 -13.31 -0.63
CA LYS A 95 8.92 -14.47 -1.03
C LYS A 95 9.27 -14.98 -2.43
N PHE A 96 9.51 -14.07 -3.37
CA PHE A 96 9.98 -14.46 -4.71
C PHE A 96 11.32 -15.20 -4.68
N ARG A 97 12.26 -14.79 -3.81
CA ARG A 97 13.55 -15.49 -3.66
C ARG A 97 13.44 -16.83 -2.96
N GLU A 98 12.59 -16.93 -1.94
CA GLU A 98 12.38 -18.15 -1.17
C GLU A 98 11.57 -19.20 -1.94
N SER A 99 10.80 -18.80 -2.95
CA SER A 99 9.93 -19.69 -3.70
C SER A 99 10.63 -20.22 -4.94
N ALA A 100 11.00 -21.51 -4.90
CA ALA A 100 11.64 -22.18 -6.03
C ALA A 100 10.67 -22.48 -7.19
N ASP A 101 9.37 -22.55 -6.93
CA ASP A 101 8.33 -22.89 -7.91
C ASP A 101 7.18 -21.89 -7.82
N LEU A 102 7.31 -20.81 -8.56
CA LEU A 102 6.24 -19.82 -8.70
C LEU A 102 5.27 -20.28 -9.80
N PRO A 103 3.95 -20.21 -9.56
CA PRO A 103 2.97 -20.51 -10.58
C PRO A 103 3.14 -19.57 -11.77
N LYS A 104 3.20 -20.16 -12.96
CA LYS A 104 3.24 -19.37 -14.19
C LYS A 104 1.87 -18.73 -14.43
N VAL A 105 1.85 -17.42 -14.54
CA VAL A 105 0.65 -16.70 -14.98
C VAL A 105 0.53 -16.84 -16.50
N GLU A 106 -0.56 -17.45 -16.96
CA GLU A 106 -0.84 -17.63 -18.38
C GLU A 106 -1.88 -16.62 -18.84
N LYS A 107 -1.60 -15.95 -19.97
CA LYS A 107 -2.50 -15.01 -20.64
C LYS A 107 -3.10 -13.95 -19.71
N PRO A 108 -2.27 -13.17 -18.99
CA PRO A 108 -2.78 -12.14 -18.08
C PRO A 108 -3.57 -11.08 -18.83
N VAL A 109 -4.71 -10.66 -18.25
CA VAL A 109 -5.51 -9.53 -18.73
C VAL A 109 -5.23 -8.33 -17.84
N PHE A 110 -4.81 -7.22 -18.42
CA PHE A 110 -4.55 -5.98 -17.71
C PHE A 110 -5.65 -4.96 -17.95
N ILE A 111 -6.24 -4.43 -16.88
CA ILE A 111 -7.18 -3.31 -16.94
C ILE A 111 -6.37 -2.02 -16.71
N LEU A 112 -6.29 -1.19 -17.75
CA LEU A 112 -5.62 0.10 -17.69
C LEU A 112 -6.64 1.22 -17.80
N GLY A 113 -6.55 2.20 -16.93
CA GLY A 113 -7.44 3.36 -16.93
C GLY A 113 -7.04 4.42 -15.93
N LEU A 114 -7.51 5.65 -16.15
CA LEU A 114 -7.36 6.74 -15.18
C LEU A 114 -8.29 6.49 -13.97
N PRO A 115 -7.98 7.09 -12.82
CA PRO A 115 -8.88 7.05 -11.67
C PRO A 115 -10.31 7.48 -12.04
N ARG A 116 -11.31 6.81 -11.47
CA ARG A 116 -12.74 7.10 -11.65
C ARG A 116 -13.30 6.82 -13.05
N THR A 117 -12.68 5.92 -13.83
CA THR A 117 -13.15 5.52 -15.18
C THR A 117 -13.92 4.20 -15.20
N GLY A 118 -14.29 3.65 -14.05
CA GLY A 118 -15.06 2.40 -13.97
C GLY A 118 -14.20 1.12 -13.98
N SER A 119 -12.89 1.23 -13.84
CA SER A 119 -11.99 0.07 -13.80
C SER A 119 -12.35 -0.95 -12.71
N THR A 120 -12.83 -0.48 -11.55
CA THR A 120 -13.31 -1.36 -10.46
C THR A 120 -14.54 -2.17 -10.89
N LEU A 121 -15.51 -1.52 -11.52
CA LEU A 121 -16.70 -2.23 -12.04
C LEU A 121 -16.33 -3.25 -13.11
N LEU A 122 -15.43 -2.88 -14.03
CA LEU A 122 -14.94 -3.82 -15.04
C LEU A 122 -14.24 -5.03 -14.41
N HIS A 123 -13.42 -4.80 -13.39
CA HIS A 123 -12.75 -5.86 -12.63
C HIS A 123 -13.77 -6.81 -11.97
N GLU A 124 -14.83 -6.26 -11.34
CA GLU A 124 -15.89 -7.05 -10.72
C GLU A 124 -16.71 -7.84 -11.75
N LEU A 125 -16.97 -7.26 -12.92
CA LEU A 125 -17.67 -7.96 -14.02
C LEU A 125 -16.81 -9.11 -14.57
N LEU A 126 -15.51 -8.93 -14.70
CA LEU A 126 -14.60 -9.99 -15.14
C LEU A 126 -14.48 -11.11 -14.10
N ASP A 127 -14.59 -10.80 -12.81
CA ASP A 127 -14.56 -11.78 -11.72
C ASP A 127 -15.73 -12.78 -11.76
N VAL A 128 -16.82 -12.42 -12.40
CA VAL A 128 -17.99 -13.32 -12.59
C VAL A 128 -17.75 -14.36 -13.69
N HIS A 129 -16.78 -14.11 -14.59
CA HIS A 129 -16.52 -15.01 -15.71
C HIS A 129 -15.79 -16.27 -15.26
N PRO A 130 -16.32 -17.50 -15.52
CA PRO A 130 -15.76 -18.75 -14.99
C PRO A 130 -14.35 -19.10 -15.51
N GLY A 131 -13.91 -18.48 -16.59
CA GLY A 131 -12.56 -18.67 -17.16
C GLY A 131 -11.54 -17.62 -16.74
N LEU A 132 -11.91 -16.69 -15.86
CA LEU A 132 -11.02 -15.64 -15.38
C LEU A 132 -10.88 -15.73 -13.86
N GLN A 133 -9.71 -15.37 -13.39
CA GLN A 133 -9.42 -15.26 -11.98
C GLN A 133 -8.92 -13.84 -11.68
N THR A 134 -9.59 -13.15 -10.77
CA THR A 134 -9.23 -11.79 -10.42
C THR A 134 -8.70 -11.70 -8.99
N PRO A 135 -7.56 -11.03 -8.76
CA PRO A 135 -7.05 -10.81 -7.41
C PRO A 135 -7.97 -9.86 -6.65
N LYS A 136 -8.29 -10.20 -5.40
CA LYS A 136 -9.02 -9.30 -4.51
C LYS A 136 -8.09 -8.22 -3.95
N LEU A 137 -8.63 -7.03 -3.64
CA LEU A 137 -7.86 -5.91 -3.11
C LEU A 137 -6.99 -6.30 -1.90
N TRP A 138 -7.54 -7.05 -0.94
CA TRP A 138 -6.79 -7.50 0.24
C TRP A 138 -5.63 -8.45 -0.09
N GLN A 139 -5.70 -9.18 -1.21
CA GLN A 139 -4.62 -10.03 -1.71
C GLN A 139 -3.48 -9.20 -2.31
N ALA A 140 -3.81 -8.07 -2.93
CA ALA A 140 -2.82 -7.15 -3.50
C ALA A 140 -2.19 -6.24 -2.43
N ASP A 141 -2.96 -5.87 -1.39
CA ASP A 141 -2.54 -4.91 -0.38
C ASP A 141 -1.65 -5.50 0.73
N SER A 142 -1.71 -6.81 0.95
CA SER A 142 -0.88 -7.45 1.97
C SER A 142 -0.39 -8.83 1.54
N VAL A 143 0.92 -9.01 1.49
CA VAL A 143 1.54 -10.35 1.37
C VAL A 143 1.51 -11.00 2.75
N PRO A 144 0.77 -12.11 2.96
CA PRO A 144 0.72 -12.80 4.25
C PRO A 144 2.11 -13.33 4.64
N GLU A 145 2.49 -13.19 5.91
CA GLU A 145 3.79 -13.69 6.39
C GLU A 145 3.83 -15.22 6.43
N GLU A 146 2.73 -15.89 6.75
CA GLU A 146 2.74 -17.30 7.15
C GLU A 146 2.15 -18.30 6.15
N ASN A 147 1.30 -17.92 5.19
CA ASN A 147 0.61 -18.89 4.31
C ASN A 147 0.57 -18.49 2.84
N TRP A 148 1.73 -18.12 2.29
CA TRP A 148 1.87 -17.85 0.86
C TRP A 148 1.46 -19.04 -0.02
N THR A 149 1.77 -20.26 0.39
CA THR A 149 1.36 -21.49 -0.32
C THR A 149 -0.15 -21.67 -0.32
N ASP A 150 -0.85 -21.30 0.75
CA ASP A 150 -2.31 -21.33 0.81
C ASP A 150 -2.92 -20.20 -0.02
N TRP A 151 -2.30 -19.03 -0.03
CA TRP A 151 -2.67 -17.95 -0.93
C TRP A 151 -2.53 -18.34 -2.41
N LEU A 152 -1.43 -18.98 -2.79
CA LEU A 152 -1.23 -19.53 -4.13
C LEU A 152 -2.18 -20.69 -4.45
N ARG A 153 -2.57 -21.50 -3.46
CA ARG A 153 -3.60 -22.55 -3.62
C ARG A 153 -4.97 -21.96 -3.82
N ILE A 154 -5.34 -20.93 -3.07
CA ILE A 154 -6.58 -20.17 -3.27
C ILE A 154 -6.59 -19.58 -4.69
N CYS A 155 -5.46 -19.09 -5.17
CA CYS A 155 -5.31 -18.63 -6.55
C CYS A 155 -5.39 -19.75 -7.60
N LYS A 156 -5.16 -21.01 -7.26
CA LYS A 156 -5.23 -22.17 -8.17
C LYS A 156 -6.56 -22.92 -8.11
N SER A 157 -7.42 -22.66 -7.12
CA SER A 157 -8.64 -23.44 -6.86
C SER A 157 -9.91 -22.86 -7.50
N PHE A 158 -9.76 -21.84 -8.33
CA PHE A 158 -10.79 -21.26 -9.16
C PHE A 158 -10.37 -21.39 -10.63
#